data_f0aad13a01228e0e7ae667cf1bace0f7
#
_entry.id   f0aad13a01228e0e7ae667cf1bace0f7
#
_cell.length_a   1.000
_cell.length_b   1.000
_cell.length_c   1.000
_cell.angle_alpha   90.00
_cell.angle_beta   90.00
_cell.angle_gamma   90.00
#
_symmetry.space_group_name_H-M   'P 1'
#
loop_
_entity.id
_entity.type
_entity.pdbx_description
1 polymer ?
#
loop_
_entity_poly.entity_id
_entity_poly.type
_entity_poly.pdbx_seq_one_letter_code
_entity_poly.pdbx_strand_id
1 'polypeptide(L)'
;MNVTLRGRTQHFRTVTFDAVKNEVVLIEQRLLPHEFKLVRTRDFRETAAAIRDMIVRGAPAIAATAAYGLAQGARAFRGKSLAAFAGHLRKVYEMIEAARPTAVDPVNAMNTVLAGMAQGEGAPVCDRLLTIRHAQSRQHVGAPVHGNDVSAQQALALAAAEEFANQSVRECEAIGKHGAKLIRNGSNMLTHCNAGWLACVDIGTATAPMYAAQAAGRKFHVFCDETRPRCQGASLTAWELAQQGVPHHVIADNAAGHLMQRGEIDLVITGSDRVLGRTGDVANKIGTYTKAVLAKRHGIPFYVAIPLSTIDWNLKSGFEIPIEVRDESEVLGAWGVGTGTAERGVRGGKRQFVRVANPTSSARNPAFDVTPAELVTGIITPLGIFKPQELWKRRRELA
;
A
#
# COMPACT_ATOMS: atom_id res chain seq x y z
N MET A 1 -12.24 6.48 3.86
CA MET A 1 -13.01 5.61 4.80
C MET A 1 -13.42 6.41 6.04
N ASN A 2 -14.46 5.96 6.73
CA ASN A 2 -14.99 6.67 7.88
C ASN A 2 -14.24 6.30 9.16
N VAL A 3 -13.91 7.32 9.97
CA VAL A 3 -13.31 7.15 11.30
C VAL A 3 -14.17 7.85 12.33
N THR A 4 -14.52 7.15 13.40
CA THR A 4 -15.29 7.69 14.51
C THR A 4 -14.35 8.09 15.65
N LEU A 5 -14.25 9.38 15.93
CA LEU A 5 -13.43 9.95 16.99
C LEU A 5 -14.31 10.72 17.96
N ARG A 6 -14.30 10.35 19.24
CA ARG A 6 -15.10 11.02 20.28
C ARG A 6 -16.58 11.19 19.89
N GLY A 7 -17.17 10.14 19.28
CA GLY A 7 -18.58 10.13 18.87
C GLY A 7 -18.89 10.89 17.58
N ARG A 8 -17.90 11.44 16.88
CA ARG A 8 -18.07 12.08 15.56
C ARG A 8 -17.44 11.24 14.48
N THR A 9 -18.21 10.89 13.45
CA THR A 9 -17.74 10.16 12.28
C THR A 9 -17.38 11.15 11.17
N GLN A 10 -16.19 10.99 10.59
CA GLN A 10 -15.69 11.79 9.49
C GLN A 10 -14.96 10.90 8.50
N HIS A 11 -15.06 11.25 7.20
CA HIS A 11 -14.31 10.58 6.15
C HIS A 11 -12.85 11.04 6.13
N PHE A 12 -11.92 10.09 6.05
CA PHE A 12 -10.50 10.35 5.91
C PHE A 12 -9.93 9.54 4.75
N ARG A 13 -8.98 10.13 4.05
CA ARG A 13 -8.03 9.43 3.18
C ARG A 13 -6.70 9.31 3.92
N THR A 14 -5.95 8.27 3.60
CA THR A 14 -4.62 8.00 4.20
C THR A 14 -3.63 9.10 3.88
N VAL A 15 -3.71 9.64 2.68
CA VAL A 15 -2.93 10.78 2.21
C VAL A 15 -3.83 11.74 1.41
N THR A 16 -3.65 13.04 1.65
CA THR A 16 -4.29 14.13 0.91
C THR A 16 -3.32 15.28 0.74
N PHE A 17 -3.67 16.23 -0.13
CA PHE A 17 -2.88 17.43 -0.36
C PHE A 17 -3.69 18.69 -0.02
N ASP A 18 -3.10 19.55 0.82
CA ASP A 18 -3.62 20.89 1.11
C ASP A 18 -3.00 21.88 0.10
N ALA A 19 -3.74 22.16 -0.98
CA ALA A 19 -3.26 23.01 -2.06
C ALA A 19 -3.02 24.48 -1.63
N VAL A 20 -3.72 24.96 -0.60
CA VAL A 20 -3.56 26.33 -0.09
C VAL A 20 -2.24 26.48 0.64
N LYS A 21 -1.91 25.51 1.49
CA LYS A 21 -0.69 25.53 2.31
C LYS A 21 0.50 24.84 1.65
N ASN A 22 0.28 24.15 0.52
CA ASN A 22 1.27 23.30 -0.13
C ASN A 22 1.79 22.19 0.79
N GLU A 23 0.90 21.54 1.55
CA GLU A 23 1.24 20.51 2.54
C GLU A 23 0.68 19.15 2.13
N VAL A 24 1.46 18.08 2.31
CA VAL A 24 0.94 16.71 2.27
C VAL A 24 0.43 16.37 3.67
N VAL A 25 -0.79 15.86 3.75
CA VAL A 25 -1.45 15.48 5.01
C VAL A 25 -1.55 13.97 5.08
N LEU A 26 -1.02 13.37 6.13
CA LEU A 26 -0.89 11.94 6.32
C LEU A 26 -1.51 11.49 7.64
N ILE A 27 -2.03 10.26 7.68
CA ILE A 27 -2.34 9.60 8.94
C ILE A 27 -1.03 9.04 9.51
N GLU A 28 -0.73 9.37 10.78
CA GLU A 28 0.42 8.83 11.52
C GLU A 28 0.17 7.37 11.91
N GLN A 29 0.47 6.46 10.99
CA GLN A 29 0.14 5.04 11.16
C GLN A 29 0.94 4.34 12.27
N ARG A 30 2.08 4.91 12.67
CA ARG A 30 2.91 4.33 13.75
C ARG A 30 2.25 4.45 15.13
N LEU A 31 1.29 5.38 15.29
CA LEU A 31 0.57 5.57 16.56
C LEU A 31 -0.70 4.73 16.67
N LEU A 32 -1.19 4.19 15.54
CA LEU A 32 -2.34 3.29 15.54
C LEU A 32 -2.00 1.96 16.22
N PRO A 33 -2.96 1.31 16.87
CA PRO A 33 -4.38 1.67 17.03
C PRO A 33 -4.67 2.62 18.20
N HIS A 34 -3.64 3.05 18.94
CA HIS A 34 -3.81 3.73 20.24
C HIS A 34 -4.12 5.23 20.11
N GLU A 35 -3.60 5.88 19.06
CA GLU A 35 -3.82 7.29 18.81
C GLU A 35 -4.03 7.52 17.30
N PHE A 36 -5.13 8.21 16.94
CA PHE A 36 -5.35 8.69 15.58
C PHE A 36 -4.86 10.14 15.48
N LYS A 37 -3.87 10.37 14.63
CA LYS A 37 -3.25 11.68 14.46
C LYS A 37 -2.95 11.95 12.98
N LEU A 38 -3.19 13.18 12.54
CA LEU A 38 -2.75 13.67 11.23
C LEU A 38 -1.42 14.37 11.38
N VAL A 39 -0.51 14.07 10.44
CA VAL A 39 0.78 14.75 10.26
C VAL A 39 0.70 15.57 8.97
N ARG A 40 1.23 16.79 9.02
CA ARG A 40 1.34 17.68 7.88
C ARG A 40 2.81 17.89 7.55
N THR A 41 3.22 17.55 6.35
CA THR A 41 4.57 17.79 5.87
C THR A 41 4.58 19.10 5.09
N ARG A 42 5.44 20.03 5.51
CA ARG A 42 5.47 21.41 5.00
C ARG A 42 6.27 21.54 3.72
N ASP A 43 7.17 20.61 3.47
CA ASP A 43 7.98 20.53 2.26
C ASP A 43 8.26 19.08 1.85
N PHE A 44 8.79 18.89 0.64
CA PHE A 44 9.09 17.58 0.10
C PHE A 44 10.17 16.79 0.88
N ARG A 45 11.01 17.44 1.69
CA ARG A 45 12.01 16.78 2.54
C ARG A 45 11.33 16.11 3.72
N GLU A 46 10.39 16.82 4.35
CA GLU A 46 9.54 16.23 5.40
C GLU A 46 8.67 15.10 4.83
N THR A 47 8.18 15.23 3.58
CA THR A 47 7.42 14.18 2.90
C THR A 47 8.29 12.94 2.63
N ALA A 48 9.53 13.11 2.15
CA ALA A 48 10.49 12.04 1.99
C ALA A 48 10.83 11.37 3.33
N ALA A 49 11.01 12.15 4.40
CA ALA A 49 11.23 11.63 5.75
C ALA A 49 10.01 10.84 6.25
N ALA A 50 8.79 11.29 5.98
CA ALA A 50 7.56 10.59 6.36
C ALA A 50 7.46 9.20 5.70
N ILE A 51 7.92 9.07 4.44
CA ILE A 51 8.01 7.79 3.72
C ILE A 51 9.10 6.90 4.35
N ARG A 52 10.30 7.44 4.55
CA ARG A 52 11.44 6.71 5.14
C ARG A 52 11.12 6.18 6.54
N ASP A 53 10.56 7.03 7.37
CA ASP A 53 10.28 6.74 8.78
C ASP A 53 8.96 5.99 8.99
N MET A 54 8.30 5.61 7.90
CA MET A 54 7.04 4.85 7.88
C MET A 54 5.89 5.52 8.65
N ILE A 55 5.79 6.85 8.63
CA ILE A 55 4.56 7.56 9.01
C ILE A 55 3.40 7.06 8.14
N VAL A 56 3.68 6.89 6.84
CA VAL A 56 2.84 6.21 5.86
C VAL A 56 3.52 4.93 5.38
N ARG A 57 2.75 3.86 5.17
CA ARG A 57 3.22 2.56 4.69
C ARG A 57 2.16 1.90 3.79
N GLY A 58 2.56 0.84 3.06
CA GLY A 58 1.77 0.21 2.00
C GLY A 58 2.08 0.82 0.64
N ALA A 59 2.28 -0.03 -0.37
CA ALA A 59 2.75 0.37 -1.67
C ALA A 59 1.91 1.49 -2.32
N PRO A 60 0.57 1.39 -2.41
CA PRO A 60 -0.24 2.46 -3.01
C PRO A 60 -0.26 3.77 -2.22
N ALA A 61 -0.25 3.71 -0.86
CA ALA A 61 -0.23 4.92 -0.04
C ALA A 61 1.11 5.65 -0.14
N ILE A 62 2.23 4.90 -0.17
CA ILE A 62 3.57 5.47 -0.38
C ILE A 62 3.67 6.08 -1.79
N ALA A 63 3.13 5.40 -2.81
CA ALA A 63 3.07 5.90 -4.18
C ALA A 63 2.37 7.25 -4.28
N ALA A 64 1.16 7.36 -3.73
CA ALA A 64 0.41 8.61 -3.70
C ALA A 64 1.13 9.71 -2.89
N THR A 65 1.79 9.33 -1.78
CA THR A 65 2.59 10.27 -0.99
C THR A 65 3.78 10.80 -1.79
N ALA A 66 4.43 9.94 -2.58
CA ALA A 66 5.53 10.33 -3.46
C ALA A 66 5.05 11.25 -4.61
N ALA A 67 3.90 10.95 -5.22
CA ALA A 67 3.28 11.79 -6.22
C ALA A 67 2.99 13.20 -5.67
N TYR A 68 2.36 13.29 -4.51
CA TYR A 68 2.11 14.56 -3.84
C TYR A 68 3.41 15.25 -3.40
N GLY A 69 4.42 14.52 -2.93
CA GLY A 69 5.73 15.06 -2.58
C GLY A 69 6.45 15.69 -3.77
N LEU A 70 6.36 15.08 -4.96
CA LEU A 70 6.89 15.64 -6.20
C LEU A 70 6.13 16.92 -6.59
N ALA A 71 4.79 16.91 -6.53
CA ALA A 71 3.95 18.09 -6.79
C ALA A 71 4.22 19.20 -5.77
N GLN A 72 4.41 18.86 -4.49
CA GLN A 72 4.78 19.79 -3.42
C GLN A 72 6.11 20.48 -3.73
N GLY A 73 7.12 19.69 -4.14
CA GLY A 73 8.41 20.21 -4.54
C GLY A 73 8.34 21.08 -5.79
N ALA A 74 7.56 20.70 -6.79
CA ALA A 74 7.30 21.50 -7.98
C ALA A 74 6.73 22.89 -7.60
N ARG A 75 5.70 22.92 -6.77
CA ARG A 75 5.02 24.15 -6.31
C ARG A 75 5.87 25.04 -5.39
N ALA A 76 6.90 24.47 -4.75
CA ALA A 76 7.85 25.22 -3.93
C ALA A 76 8.86 26.03 -4.73
N PHE A 77 9.07 25.73 -6.02
CA PHE A 77 10.00 26.46 -6.87
C PHE A 77 9.53 27.88 -7.15
N ARG A 78 10.43 28.88 -7.01
CA ARG A 78 10.12 30.30 -7.15
C ARG A 78 10.78 30.98 -8.37
N GLY A 79 11.60 30.23 -9.13
CA GLY A 79 12.25 30.75 -10.33
C GLY A 79 11.31 30.76 -11.54
N LYS A 80 11.75 31.45 -12.60
CA LYS A 80 11.04 31.54 -13.89
C LYS A 80 11.65 30.65 -14.99
N SER A 81 12.86 30.17 -14.80
CA SER A 81 13.58 29.35 -15.79
C SER A 81 13.12 27.90 -15.73
N LEU A 82 12.62 27.38 -16.83
CA LEU A 82 12.25 25.97 -16.98
C LEU A 82 13.45 25.03 -16.81
N ALA A 83 14.64 25.43 -17.23
CA ALA A 83 15.84 24.64 -17.04
C ALA A 83 16.22 24.52 -15.53
N ALA A 84 16.11 25.63 -14.80
CA ALA A 84 16.32 25.62 -13.34
C ALA A 84 15.22 24.84 -12.62
N PHE A 85 13.98 24.93 -13.08
CA PHE A 85 12.85 24.14 -12.58
C PHE A 85 13.08 22.63 -12.76
N ALA A 86 13.53 22.19 -13.95
CA ALA A 86 13.88 20.80 -14.20
C ALA A 86 15.00 20.29 -13.27
N GLY A 87 16.04 21.10 -13.07
CA GLY A 87 17.11 20.78 -12.11
C GLY A 87 16.61 20.67 -10.66
N HIS A 88 15.64 21.50 -10.28
CA HIS A 88 14.99 21.43 -8.97
C HIS A 88 14.14 20.16 -8.83
N LEU A 89 13.30 19.85 -9.82
CA LEU A 89 12.48 18.63 -9.81
C LEU A 89 13.32 17.36 -9.72
N ARG A 90 14.47 17.31 -10.40
CA ARG A 90 15.39 16.18 -10.28
C ARG A 90 15.83 15.96 -8.84
N LYS A 91 16.21 17.02 -8.11
CA LYS A 91 16.60 16.92 -6.69
C LYS A 91 15.44 16.44 -5.82
N VAL A 92 14.22 16.90 -6.08
CA VAL A 92 13.01 16.44 -5.38
C VAL A 92 12.79 14.94 -5.63
N TYR A 93 12.85 14.53 -6.89
CA TYR A 93 12.67 13.13 -7.30
C TYR A 93 13.70 12.21 -6.62
N GLU A 94 14.98 12.53 -6.74
CA GLU A 94 16.08 11.75 -6.15
C GLU A 94 15.96 11.61 -4.63
N MET A 95 15.51 12.66 -3.95
CA MET A 95 15.31 12.63 -2.50
C MET A 95 14.15 11.72 -2.09
N ILE A 96 13.02 11.74 -2.82
CA ILE A 96 11.87 10.88 -2.53
C ILE A 96 12.19 9.42 -2.88
N GLU A 97 12.85 9.17 -4.01
CA GLU A 97 13.32 7.84 -4.41
C GLU A 97 14.25 7.23 -3.34
N ALA A 98 15.19 8.02 -2.83
CA ALA A 98 16.14 7.58 -1.79
C ALA A 98 15.47 7.26 -0.44
N ALA A 99 14.25 7.72 -0.19
CA ALA A 99 13.51 7.39 1.03
C ALA A 99 13.15 5.90 1.15
N ARG A 100 12.92 5.21 0.03
CA ARG A 100 12.63 3.76 -0.06
C ARG A 100 13.23 3.16 -1.34
N PRO A 101 14.54 2.89 -1.38
CA PRO A 101 15.26 2.50 -2.61
C PRO A 101 14.80 1.18 -3.23
N THR A 102 14.22 0.28 -2.42
CA THR A 102 13.73 -1.04 -2.86
C THR A 102 12.28 -1.02 -3.35
N ALA A 103 11.54 0.07 -3.12
CA ALA A 103 10.15 0.20 -3.49
C ALA A 103 10.01 0.74 -4.93
N VAL A 104 9.23 0.05 -5.75
CA VAL A 104 8.98 0.43 -7.17
C VAL A 104 7.86 1.46 -7.29
N ASP A 105 6.85 1.35 -6.44
CA ASP A 105 5.63 2.17 -6.53
C ASP A 105 5.85 3.69 -6.41
N PRO A 106 6.71 4.22 -5.51
CA PRO A 106 7.01 5.65 -5.46
C PRO A 106 7.60 6.18 -6.76
N VAL A 107 8.50 5.42 -7.37
CA VAL A 107 9.15 5.75 -8.65
C VAL A 107 8.12 5.78 -9.78
N ASN A 108 7.26 4.76 -9.86
CA ASN A 108 6.18 4.69 -10.86
C ASN A 108 5.21 5.86 -10.70
N ALA A 109 4.81 6.20 -9.48
CA ALA A 109 3.91 7.32 -9.22
C ALA A 109 4.52 8.65 -9.63
N MET A 110 5.78 8.91 -9.29
CA MET A 110 6.48 10.13 -9.70
C MET A 110 6.65 10.21 -11.22
N ASN A 111 6.93 9.07 -11.89
CA ASN A 111 7.00 9.01 -13.35
C ASN A 111 5.63 9.30 -14.00
N THR A 112 4.53 8.83 -13.40
CA THR A 112 3.17 9.16 -13.86
C THR A 112 2.89 10.65 -13.75
N VAL A 113 3.30 11.30 -12.65
CA VAL A 113 3.17 12.76 -12.50
C VAL A 113 4.00 13.50 -13.56
N LEU A 114 5.24 13.08 -13.79
CA LEU A 114 6.09 13.67 -14.83
C LEU A 114 5.51 13.49 -16.24
N ALA A 115 4.92 12.32 -16.54
CA ALA A 115 4.24 12.06 -17.79
C ALA A 115 2.98 12.95 -17.96
N GLY A 116 2.21 13.16 -16.90
CA GLY A 116 1.07 14.08 -16.90
C GLY A 116 1.49 15.55 -17.16
N MET A 117 2.64 15.95 -16.61
CA MET A 117 3.23 17.28 -16.91
C MET A 117 3.70 17.39 -18.37
N ALA A 118 4.12 16.29 -18.98
CA ALA A 118 4.56 16.26 -20.39
C ALA A 118 3.40 16.34 -21.39
N GLN A 119 2.20 15.92 -21.02
CA GLN A 119 1.00 16.00 -21.86
C GLN A 119 0.40 17.41 -21.93
N GLY A 120 0.78 18.32 -21.04
CA GLY A 120 0.50 19.75 -21.15
C GLY A 120 1.34 20.37 -22.27
N GLU A 121 0.73 21.25 -23.10
CA GLU A 121 1.39 21.91 -24.24
C GLU A 121 2.70 22.60 -23.83
N GLY A 122 3.87 22.08 -24.31
CA GLY A 122 5.17 22.73 -24.11
C GLY A 122 6.25 21.94 -23.33
N ALA A 123 6.44 20.68 -23.62
CA ALA A 123 7.21 19.73 -22.81
C ALA A 123 8.70 19.47 -23.14
N PRO A 124 9.64 20.45 -23.11
CA PRO A 124 11.07 20.11 -23.16
C PRO A 124 11.64 19.66 -21.81
N VAL A 125 10.94 19.85 -20.69
CA VAL A 125 11.47 19.60 -19.34
C VAL A 125 11.41 18.13 -18.94
N CYS A 126 10.33 17.42 -19.31
CA CYS A 126 10.11 16.03 -18.90
C CYS A 126 10.93 15.01 -19.71
N ASP A 127 11.15 15.25 -21.00
CA ASP A 127 11.96 14.35 -21.85
C ASP A 127 13.39 14.19 -21.33
N ARG A 128 13.99 15.25 -20.77
CA ARG A 128 15.33 15.18 -20.18
C ARG A 128 15.38 14.42 -18.86
N LEU A 129 14.29 14.37 -18.10
CA LEU A 129 14.20 13.61 -16.84
C LEU A 129 13.87 12.13 -17.09
N LEU A 130 13.02 11.84 -18.07
CA LEU A 130 12.61 10.49 -18.44
C LEU A 130 13.70 9.74 -19.25
N THR A 131 14.47 10.44 -20.07
CA THR A 131 15.51 9.84 -20.96
C THR A 131 16.69 9.22 -20.21
N ILE A 132 16.91 9.57 -18.93
CA ILE A 132 18.07 9.13 -18.16
C ILE A 132 17.96 7.69 -17.64
N ARG A 133 16.78 7.09 -17.55
CA ARG A 133 16.60 5.73 -16.98
C ARG A 133 15.79 4.72 -17.83
N HIS A 134 15.22 5.09 -18.98
CA HIS A 134 14.44 4.17 -19.81
C HIS A 134 15.01 3.95 -21.20
N ALA A 135 16.16 3.28 -21.29
CA ALA A 135 16.61 2.68 -22.55
C ALA A 135 15.81 1.40 -22.93
N GLN A 136 14.81 0.98 -22.14
CA GLN A 136 14.15 -0.33 -22.31
C GLN A 136 12.61 -0.31 -22.47
N SER A 137 11.94 0.84 -22.46
CA SER A 137 10.50 0.85 -22.78
C SER A 137 10.15 2.06 -23.65
N ARG A 138 10.32 1.92 -24.96
CA ARG A 138 9.74 2.83 -25.95
C ARG A 138 8.34 2.37 -26.27
N GLN A 139 7.30 3.10 -25.79
CA GLN A 139 6.00 3.12 -26.47
C GLN A 139 5.40 4.53 -26.36
N HIS A 140 5.27 5.14 -27.51
CA HIS A 140 4.43 6.23 -27.99
C HIS A 140 3.97 7.31 -27.01
N VAL A 141 4.55 8.50 -27.14
CA VAL A 141 3.97 9.76 -26.65
C VAL A 141 3.64 10.62 -27.86
N GLY A 142 2.36 10.96 -27.96
CA GLY A 142 1.83 11.88 -28.99
C GLY A 142 2.25 13.33 -28.76
N ALA A 143 1.96 14.16 -29.76
CA ALA A 143 2.44 15.51 -30.02
C ALA A 143 2.21 16.58 -28.91
N PRO A 144 2.93 17.72 -28.98
CA PRO A 144 3.12 18.69 -27.90
C PRO A 144 1.96 19.65 -27.70
N VAL A 145 1.74 20.07 -26.46
CA VAL A 145 0.73 21.03 -26.06
C VAL A 145 1.36 22.17 -25.22
N HIS A 146 0.97 23.42 -25.49
CA HIS A 146 1.62 24.63 -25.00
C HIS A 146 1.31 25.01 -23.56
N GLY A 147 2.33 25.02 -22.69
CA GLY A 147 2.36 25.64 -21.37
C GLY A 147 3.81 25.97 -21.01
N ASN A 148 4.38 27.01 -21.64
CA ASN A 148 5.81 27.36 -21.55
C ASN A 148 6.21 28.10 -20.27
N ASP A 149 5.46 27.93 -19.16
CA ASP A 149 5.63 28.69 -17.94
C ASP A 149 5.70 27.73 -16.75
N VAL A 150 6.59 28.06 -15.80
CA VAL A 150 6.78 27.29 -14.56
C VAL A 150 5.47 27.15 -13.78
N SER A 151 4.61 28.16 -13.78
CA SER A 151 3.35 28.12 -13.03
C SER A 151 2.35 27.10 -13.62
N ALA A 152 2.30 26.98 -14.93
CA ALA A 152 1.52 25.95 -15.63
C ALA A 152 2.04 24.54 -15.29
N GLN A 153 3.36 24.34 -15.28
CA GLN A 153 3.98 23.08 -14.92
C GLN A 153 3.72 22.70 -13.45
N GLN A 154 3.68 23.67 -12.54
CA GLN A 154 3.32 23.46 -11.13
C GLN A 154 1.85 23.03 -10.97
N ALA A 155 0.95 23.62 -11.73
CA ALA A 155 -0.46 23.25 -11.74
C ALA A 155 -0.67 21.84 -12.32
N LEU A 156 0.03 21.49 -13.42
CA LEU A 156 -0.01 20.16 -14.03
C LEU A 156 0.53 19.09 -13.09
N ALA A 157 1.62 19.38 -12.36
CA ALA A 157 2.17 18.44 -11.37
C ALA A 157 1.16 18.11 -10.28
N LEU A 158 0.45 19.11 -9.75
CA LEU A 158 -0.59 18.87 -8.75
C LEU A 158 -1.77 18.10 -9.32
N ALA A 159 -2.28 18.52 -10.51
CA ALA A 159 -3.39 17.85 -11.16
C ALA A 159 -3.08 16.37 -11.45
N ALA A 160 -1.88 16.06 -11.92
CA ALA A 160 -1.44 14.68 -12.16
C ALA A 160 -1.31 13.86 -10.87
N ALA A 161 -0.83 14.46 -9.77
CA ALA A 161 -0.75 13.80 -8.49
C ALA A 161 -2.14 13.51 -7.88
N GLU A 162 -3.08 14.45 -8.00
CA GLU A 162 -4.48 14.26 -7.60
C GLU A 162 -5.16 13.17 -8.42
N GLU A 163 -4.95 13.17 -9.74
CA GLU A 163 -5.51 12.13 -10.61
C GLU A 163 -4.94 10.75 -10.28
N PHE A 164 -3.63 10.64 -10.02
CA PHE A 164 -3.01 9.41 -9.56
C PHE A 164 -3.66 8.88 -8.26
N ALA A 165 -3.86 9.77 -7.28
CA ALA A 165 -4.49 9.40 -6.01
C ALA A 165 -5.96 8.97 -6.23
N ASN A 166 -6.72 9.68 -7.05
CA ASN A 166 -8.11 9.36 -7.37
C ASN A 166 -8.24 8.07 -8.18
N GLN A 167 -7.31 7.79 -9.11
CA GLN A 167 -7.28 6.54 -9.85
C GLN A 167 -7.05 5.36 -8.90
N SER A 168 -6.14 5.48 -7.94
CA SER A 168 -5.93 4.46 -6.90
C SER A 168 -7.21 4.14 -6.13
N VAL A 169 -8.04 5.14 -5.82
CA VAL A 169 -9.34 4.92 -5.15
C VAL A 169 -10.30 4.16 -6.06
N ARG A 170 -10.44 4.58 -7.33
CA ARG A 170 -11.31 3.88 -8.31
C ARG A 170 -10.91 2.41 -8.50
N GLU A 171 -9.61 2.14 -8.54
CA GLU A 171 -9.11 0.77 -8.63
C GLU A 171 -9.47 -0.06 -7.40
N CYS A 172 -9.34 0.50 -6.19
CA CYS A 172 -9.76 -0.16 -4.96
C CYS A 172 -11.27 -0.44 -4.94
N GLU A 173 -12.10 0.49 -5.42
CA GLU A 173 -13.55 0.28 -5.56
C GLU A 173 -13.88 -0.88 -6.52
N ALA A 174 -13.20 -0.94 -7.65
CA ALA A 174 -13.39 -2.01 -8.63
C ALA A 174 -12.95 -3.37 -8.08
N ILE A 175 -11.79 -3.44 -7.40
CA ILE A 175 -11.33 -4.63 -6.67
C ILE A 175 -12.39 -5.08 -5.67
N GLY A 176 -12.96 -4.14 -4.91
CA GLY A 176 -14.03 -4.42 -3.96
C GLY A 176 -15.25 -5.07 -4.63
N LYS A 177 -15.72 -4.51 -5.75
CA LYS A 177 -16.87 -5.04 -6.52
C LYS A 177 -16.62 -6.46 -7.04
N HIS A 178 -15.42 -6.73 -7.57
CA HIS A 178 -15.07 -8.05 -8.08
C HIS A 178 -14.92 -9.07 -6.96
N GLY A 179 -14.18 -8.73 -5.91
CA GLY A 179 -13.87 -9.63 -4.82
C GLY A 179 -15.04 -9.89 -3.88
N ALA A 180 -15.98 -8.94 -3.73
CA ALA A 180 -17.18 -9.14 -2.89
C ALA A 180 -17.98 -10.38 -3.28
N LYS A 181 -17.98 -10.77 -4.56
CA LYS A 181 -18.70 -11.96 -5.06
C LYS A 181 -18.21 -13.27 -4.41
N LEU A 182 -16.99 -13.29 -3.91
CA LEU A 182 -16.38 -14.46 -3.25
C LEU A 182 -16.86 -14.64 -1.82
N ILE A 183 -17.36 -13.58 -1.17
CA ILE A 183 -17.75 -13.57 0.23
C ILE A 183 -19.23 -13.93 0.33
N ARG A 184 -19.55 -15.02 1.02
CA ARG A 184 -20.91 -15.49 1.24
C ARG A 184 -21.40 -15.11 2.64
N ASN A 185 -22.72 -15.15 2.87
CA ASN A 185 -23.25 -15.05 4.23
C ASN A 185 -22.73 -16.19 5.10
N GLY A 186 -22.27 -15.87 6.29
CA GLY A 186 -21.69 -16.82 7.24
C GLY A 186 -20.23 -17.18 6.98
N SER A 187 -19.59 -16.65 5.93
CA SER A 187 -18.18 -16.94 5.65
C SER A 187 -17.28 -16.43 6.75
N ASN A 188 -16.30 -17.24 7.10
CA ASN A 188 -15.15 -16.86 7.91
C ASN A 188 -13.94 -16.66 7.01
N MET A 189 -13.38 -15.47 7.05
CA MET A 189 -12.28 -15.07 6.18
C MET A 189 -10.99 -14.93 6.99
N LEU A 190 -9.86 -15.25 6.37
CA LEU A 190 -8.54 -14.92 6.90
C LEU A 190 -7.89 -13.84 6.05
N THR A 191 -7.25 -12.88 6.69
CA THR A 191 -6.37 -11.91 6.04
C THR A 191 -5.04 -11.80 6.78
N HIS A 192 -3.99 -11.42 6.05
CA HIS A 192 -2.62 -11.30 6.56
C HIS A 192 -2.03 -9.95 6.20
N CYS A 193 -1.28 -9.34 7.11
CA CYS A 193 -0.74 -7.99 7.01
C CYS A 193 -1.85 -6.91 7.01
N ASN A 194 -1.55 -5.76 6.44
CA ASN A 194 -2.52 -4.72 6.17
C ASN A 194 -2.45 -4.32 4.70
N ALA A 195 -3.46 -4.71 3.96
CA ALA A 195 -3.78 -4.25 2.62
C ALA A 195 -5.18 -3.61 2.59
N GLY A 196 -5.48 -2.88 3.65
CA GLY A 196 -6.67 -2.07 3.82
C GLY A 196 -6.45 -0.63 3.34
N TRP A 197 -7.38 0.24 3.72
CA TRP A 197 -7.37 1.62 3.25
C TRP A 197 -6.16 2.42 3.76
N LEU A 198 -5.60 2.09 4.93
CA LEU A 198 -4.36 2.68 5.44
C LEU A 198 -3.13 2.34 4.56
N ALA A 199 -3.17 1.25 3.81
CA ALA A 199 -2.11 0.89 2.85
C ALA A 199 -2.32 1.51 1.47
N CYS A 200 -3.49 2.10 1.23
CA CYS A 200 -3.91 2.74 -0.02
C CYS A 200 -4.23 4.21 0.22
N VAL A 201 -4.79 4.90 -0.77
CA VAL A 201 -5.31 6.25 -0.59
C VAL A 201 -6.63 6.21 0.18
N ASP A 202 -7.50 5.25 -0.20
CA ASP A 202 -8.79 4.98 0.42
C ASP A 202 -9.21 3.52 0.11
N ILE A 203 -10.20 2.97 0.86
CA ILE A 203 -10.85 1.66 0.67
C ILE A 203 -9.95 0.46 0.89
N GLY A 204 -8.74 0.42 0.30
CA GLY A 204 -7.83 -0.73 0.38
C GLY A 204 -7.98 -1.72 -0.77
N THR A 205 -7.18 -2.78 -0.77
CA THR A 205 -7.25 -3.87 -1.76
C THR A 205 -7.84 -5.14 -1.15
N ALA A 206 -7.18 -5.77 -0.18
CA ALA A 206 -7.70 -7.01 0.44
C ALA A 206 -8.94 -6.78 1.30
N THR A 207 -9.10 -5.61 1.90
CA THR A 207 -10.29 -5.25 2.69
C THR A 207 -11.43 -4.69 1.83
N ALA A 208 -11.16 -4.22 0.61
CA ALA A 208 -12.19 -3.68 -0.27
C ALA A 208 -13.33 -4.67 -0.56
N PRO A 209 -13.07 -5.96 -0.87
CA PRO A 209 -14.12 -6.97 -0.97
C PRO A 209 -14.99 -7.11 0.28
N MET A 210 -14.39 -6.97 1.46
CA MET A 210 -15.08 -7.06 2.75
C MET A 210 -16.05 -5.90 2.92
N TYR A 211 -15.60 -4.67 2.68
CA TYR A 211 -16.45 -3.48 2.77
C TYR A 211 -17.57 -3.48 1.73
N ALA A 212 -17.27 -3.92 0.50
CA ALA A 212 -18.29 -4.05 -0.54
C ALA A 212 -19.33 -5.14 -0.23
N ALA A 213 -18.91 -6.27 0.34
CA ALA A 213 -19.82 -7.34 0.78
C ALA A 213 -20.70 -6.88 1.96
N GLN A 214 -20.11 -6.16 2.94
CA GLN A 214 -20.85 -5.59 4.06
C GLN A 214 -21.89 -4.56 3.58
N ALA A 215 -21.51 -3.67 2.67
CA ALA A 215 -22.43 -2.68 2.08
C ALA A 215 -23.59 -3.36 1.31
N ALA A 216 -23.35 -4.57 0.76
CA ALA A 216 -24.38 -5.41 0.15
C ALA A 216 -25.21 -6.22 1.18
N GLY A 217 -25.06 -5.96 2.48
CA GLY A 217 -25.81 -6.60 3.56
C GLY A 217 -25.34 -8.00 3.95
N ARG A 218 -24.18 -8.45 3.45
CA ARG A 218 -23.65 -9.78 3.79
C ARG A 218 -23.07 -9.77 5.21
N LYS A 219 -23.35 -10.84 5.94
CA LYS A 219 -22.81 -11.10 7.28
C LYS A 219 -21.67 -12.11 7.16
N PHE A 220 -20.50 -11.77 7.67
CA PHE A 220 -19.30 -12.60 7.65
C PHE A 220 -18.40 -12.22 8.83
N HIS A 221 -17.37 -13.02 9.07
CA HIS A 221 -16.37 -12.77 10.11
C HIS A 221 -14.95 -12.74 9.50
N VAL A 222 -14.04 -11.96 10.09
CA VAL A 222 -12.65 -11.85 9.61
C VAL A 222 -11.68 -12.23 10.72
N PHE A 223 -10.83 -13.21 10.46
CA PHE A 223 -9.64 -13.47 11.26
C PHE A 223 -8.48 -12.64 10.69
N CYS A 224 -7.87 -11.83 11.54
CA CYS A 224 -6.70 -11.03 11.19
C CYS A 224 -5.47 -11.66 11.81
N ASP A 225 -4.55 -12.22 11.01
CA ASP A 225 -3.22 -12.54 11.52
C ASP A 225 -2.61 -11.31 12.19
N GLU A 226 -2.01 -11.44 13.37
CA GLU A 226 -1.32 -10.30 14.00
C GLU A 226 -0.21 -9.73 13.13
N THR A 227 0.41 -10.57 12.30
CA THR A 227 1.47 -10.26 11.32
C THR A 227 2.75 -9.77 11.97
N ARG A 228 3.42 -10.64 12.69
CA ARG A 228 4.77 -10.37 13.19
C ARG A 228 5.74 -10.12 12.02
N PRO A 229 6.83 -9.32 12.20
CA PRO A 229 7.25 -8.68 13.47
C PRO A 229 6.56 -7.36 13.79
N ARG A 230 6.01 -6.61 12.81
CA ARG A 230 5.47 -5.25 13.02
C ARG A 230 4.01 -5.19 13.43
N CYS A 231 3.32 -6.32 13.48
CA CYS A 231 1.93 -6.46 13.90
C CYS A 231 0.93 -5.61 13.10
N GLN A 232 1.11 -5.49 11.76
CA GLN A 232 0.22 -4.68 10.91
C GLN A 232 -1.21 -5.20 10.90
N GLY A 233 -1.42 -6.51 11.01
CA GLY A 233 -2.76 -7.09 11.12
C GLY A 233 -3.44 -6.71 12.41
N ALA A 234 -2.74 -6.83 13.54
CA ALA A 234 -3.28 -6.48 14.86
C ALA A 234 -3.48 -4.97 15.04
N SER A 235 -2.53 -4.16 14.56
CA SER A 235 -2.54 -2.72 14.83
C SER A 235 -3.30 -1.89 13.78
N LEU A 236 -3.32 -2.33 12.53
CA LEU A 236 -3.91 -1.54 11.44
C LEU A 236 -5.16 -2.22 10.87
N THR A 237 -5.08 -3.48 10.42
CA THR A 237 -6.24 -4.14 9.80
C THR A 237 -7.39 -4.30 10.79
N ALA A 238 -7.12 -4.76 12.01
CA ALA A 238 -8.14 -4.89 13.05
C ALA A 238 -8.74 -3.52 13.41
N TRP A 239 -7.92 -2.47 13.49
CA TRP A 239 -8.42 -1.11 13.72
C TRP A 239 -9.31 -0.62 12.59
N GLU A 240 -8.92 -0.85 11.32
CA GLU A 240 -9.75 -0.50 10.17
C GLU A 240 -11.11 -1.20 10.20
N LEU A 241 -11.12 -2.51 10.42
CA LEU A 241 -12.33 -3.32 10.48
C LEU A 241 -13.24 -2.87 11.62
N ALA A 242 -12.66 -2.55 12.80
CA ALA A 242 -13.39 -1.99 13.94
C ALA A 242 -14.07 -0.65 13.58
N GLN A 243 -13.35 0.26 12.89
CA GLN A 243 -13.91 1.55 12.46
C GLN A 243 -15.08 1.39 11.47
N GLN A 244 -15.08 0.32 10.68
CA GLN A 244 -16.15 0.03 9.71
C GLN A 244 -17.22 -0.91 10.28
N GLY A 245 -17.12 -1.34 11.54
CA GLY A 245 -18.09 -2.25 12.17
C GLY A 245 -18.08 -3.67 11.58
N VAL A 246 -16.97 -4.11 11.00
CA VAL A 246 -16.80 -5.48 10.51
C VAL A 246 -16.42 -6.40 11.67
N PRO A 247 -17.18 -7.47 11.95
CA PRO A 247 -16.83 -8.45 12.99
C PRO A 247 -15.49 -9.13 12.69
N HIS A 248 -14.57 -9.13 13.65
CA HIS A 248 -13.24 -9.70 13.46
C HIS A 248 -12.60 -10.16 14.77
N HIS A 249 -11.61 -11.06 14.65
CA HIS A 249 -10.69 -11.40 15.73
C HIS A 249 -9.24 -11.27 15.24
N VAL A 250 -8.37 -10.81 16.12
CA VAL A 250 -6.92 -10.91 15.92
C VAL A 250 -6.49 -12.28 16.40
N ILE A 251 -5.65 -12.95 15.61
CA ILE A 251 -5.08 -14.26 15.93
C ILE A 251 -3.56 -14.21 15.83
N ALA A 252 -2.87 -15.08 16.58
CA ALA A 252 -1.46 -15.31 16.37
C ALA A 252 -1.21 -15.86 14.96
N ASP A 253 -0.11 -15.48 14.30
CA ASP A 253 0.18 -15.88 12.93
C ASP A 253 0.14 -17.41 12.72
N ASN A 254 0.53 -18.19 13.72
CA ASN A 254 0.52 -19.65 13.66
C ASN A 254 -0.87 -20.26 13.90
N ALA A 255 -1.81 -19.52 14.48
CA ALA A 255 -3.16 -20.03 14.75
C ALA A 255 -3.97 -20.24 13.47
N ALA A 256 -3.64 -19.56 12.37
CA ALA A 256 -4.31 -19.72 11.10
C ALA A 256 -4.37 -21.17 10.62
N GLY A 257 -3.25 -21.92 10.75
CA GLY A 257 -3.20 -23.34 10.38
C GLY A 257 -4.12 -24.21 11.21
N HIS A 258 -4.24 -23.96 12.51
CA HIS A 258 -5.16 -24.67 13.39
C HIS A 258 -6.63 -24.41 12.99
N LEU A 259 -7.00 -23.16 12.77
CA LEU A 259 -8.36 -22.79 12.34
C LEU A 259 -8.71 -23.39 10.98
N MET A 260 -7.77 -23.42 10.04
CA MET A 260 -7.96 -24.08 8.72
C MET A 260 -8.18 -25.58 8.89
N GLN A 261 -7.40 -26.25 9.76
CA GLN A 261 -7.53 -27.68 10.04
C GLN A 261 -8.89 -28.02 10.64
N ARG A 262 -9.47 -27.12 11.43
CA ARG A 262 -10.78 -27.30 12.05
C ARG A 262 -11.94 -26.92 11.13
N GLY A 263 -11.66 -26.44 9.91
CA GLY A 263 -12.69 -25.99 8.99
C GLY A 263 -13.36 -24.68 9.41
N GLU A 264 -12.66 -23.85 10.17
CA GLU A 264 -13.18 -22.57 10.65
C GLU A 264 -12.83 -21.39 9.72
N ILE A 265 -12.12 -21.64 8.62
CA ILE A 265 -11.77 -20.63 7.60
C ILE A 265 -12.26 -21.12 6.23
N ASP A 266 -13.06 -20.30 5.57
CA ASP A 266 -13.65 -20.59 4.27
C ASP A 266 -12.89 -19.95 3.10
N LEU A 267 -12.15 -18.84 3.36
CA LEU A 267 -11.57 -18.00 2.34
C LEU A 267 -10.37 -17.22 2.89
N VAL A 268 -9.30 -17.15 2.12
CA VAL A 268 -8.17 -16.27 2.40
C VAL A 268 -8.11 -15.16 1.35
N ILE A 269 -8.03 -13.90 1.77
CA ILE A 269 -7.75 -12.75 0.89
C ILE A 269 -6.60 -11.94 1.50
N THR A 270 -5.52 -11.79 0.75
CA THR A 270 -4.37 -10.94 1.11
C THR A 270 -4.14 -9.85 0.06
N GLY A 271 -3.34 -8.86 0.38
CA GLY A 271 -2.73 -7.98 -0.61
C GLY A 271 -1.44 -8.58 -1.16
N SER A 272 -0.68 -7.76 -1.87
CA SER A 272 0.67 -8.09 -2.32
C SER A 272 1.52 -6.83 -2.44
N ASP A 273 2.82 -6.97 -2.23
CA ASP A 273 3.81 -5.96 -2.55
C ASP A 273 4.28 -6.06 -4.01
N ARG A 274 4.19 -7.27 -4.62
CA ARG A 274 4.51 -7.50 -6.03
C ARG A 274 3.90 -8.81 -6.54
N VAL A 275 3.35 -8.79 -7.74
CA VAL A 275 2.92 -9.98 -8.48
C VAL A 275 3.66 -10.04 -9.80
N LEU A 276 4.25 -11.18 -10.14
CA LEU A 276 4.92 -11.34 -11.42
C LEU A 276 3.92 -11.63 -12.53
N GLY A 277 3.85 -10.75 -13.52
CA GLY A 277 2.96 -10.93 -14.66
C GLY A 277 3.31 -12.17 -15.51
N ARG A 278 4.58 -12.63 -15.50
CA ARG A 278 5.05 -13.79 -16.28
C ARG A 278 4.66 -15.11 -15.65
N THR A 279 4.86 -15.26 -14.36
CA THR A 279 4.70 -16.52 -13.62
C THR A 279 3.46 -16.55 -12.75
N GLY A 280 2.98 -15.37 -12.32
CA GLY A 280 1.91 -15.25 -11.34
C GLY A 280 2.38 -15.42 -9.89
N ASP A 281 3.70 -15.50 -9.65
CA ASP A 281 4.25 -15.56 -8.30
C ASP A 281 3.99 -14.27 -7.54
N VAL A 282 3.75 -14.40 -6.24
CA VAL A 282 3.30 -13.30 -5.37
C VAL A 282 4.32 -13.06 -4.27
N ALA A 283 4.94 -11.89 -4.22
CA ALA A 283 5.71 -11.44 -3.08
C ALA A 283 4.84 -10.61 -2.14
N ASN A 284 4.74 -11.03 -0.89
CA ASN A 284 3.98 -10.31 0.12
C ASN A 284 4.62 -10.45 1.49
N LYS A 285 4.08 -9.79 2.49
CA LYS A 285 4.54 -9.81 3.88
C LYS A 285 4.85 -11.23 4.33
N ILE A 286 6.02 -11.38 4.97
CA ILE A 286 6.48 -12.68 5.52
C ILE A 286 5.33 -13.40 6.25
N GLY A 287 5.14 -14.69 5.96
CA GLY A 287 4.04 -15.52 6.45
C GLY A 287 2.94 -15.77 5.42
N THR A 288 2.90 -15.04 4.31
CA THR A 288 1.91 -15.24 3.22
C THR A 288 2.07 -16.61 2.57
N TYR A 289 3.30 -17.02 2.26
CA TYR A 289 3.61 -18.35 1.72
C TYR A 289 3.10 -19.46 2.63
N THR A 290 3.34 -19.36 3.93
CA THR A 290 2.86 -20.35 4.91
C THR A 290 1.33 -20.49 4.88
N LYS A 291 0.60 -19.37 4.80
CA LYS A 291 -0.87 -19.37 4.71
C LYS A 291 -1.35 -19.99 3.41
N ALA A 292 -0.69 -19.69 2.29
CA ALA A 292 -1.05 -20.26 0.98
C ALA A 292 -0.83 -21.79 0.95
N VAL A 293 0.27 -22.30 1.51
CA VAL A 293 0.53 -23.75 1.64
C VAL A 293 -0.54 -24.42 2.48
N LEU A 294 -0.88 -23.85 3.64
CA LEU A 294 -1.91 -24.39 4.51
C LEU A 294 -3.30 -24.32 3.90
N ALA A 295 -3.66 -23.20 3.23
CA ALA A 295 -4.91 -23.08 2.50
C ALA A 295 -5.02 -24.16 1.41
N LYS A 296 -3.97 -24.37 0.62
CA LYS A 296 -3.92 -25.45 -0.38
C LYS A 296 -4.09 -26.84 0.24
N ARG A 297 -3.41 -27.12 1.36
CA ARG A 297 -3.51 -28.39 2.10
C ARG A 297 -4.95 -28.69 2.54
N HIS A 298 -5.70 -27.64 2.94
CA HIS A 298 -7.06 -27.78 3.45
C HIS A 298 -8.16 -27.48 2.41
N GLY A 299 -7.79 -27.25 1.13
CA GLY A 299 -8.75 -26.98 0.06
C GLY A 299 -9.45 -25.62 0.16
N ILE A 300 -8.85 -24.66 0.91
CA ILE A 300 -9.38 -23.32 1.11
C ILE A 300 -8.90 -22.41 -0.03
N PRO A 301 -9.80 -21.68 -0.72
CA PRO A 301 -9.40 -20.76 -1.78
C PRO A 301 -8.58 -19.60 -1.23
N PHE A 302 -7.44 -19.30 -1.90
CA PHE A 302 -6.51 -18.25 -1.57
C PHE A 302 -6.47 -17.21 -2.69
N TYR A 303 -6.90 -15.99 -2.40
CA TYR A 303 -6.91 -14.88 -3.35
C TYR A 303 -5.96 -13.77 -2.94
N VAL A 304 -5.44 -13.07 -3.96
CA VAL A 304 -4.57 -11.91 -3.78
C VAL A 304 -5.20 -10.72 -4.48
N ALA A 305 -5.44 -9.62 -3.75
CA ALA A 305 -6.11 -8.42 -4.25
C ALA A 305 -5.09 -7.29 -4.47
N ILE A 306 -4.98 -6.81 -5.70
CA ILE A 306 -3.96 -5.85 -6.12
C ILE A 306 -4.48 -4.81 -7.10
N PRO A 307 -3.95 -3.57 -7.08
CA PRO A 307 -4.05 -2.65 -8.20
C PRO A 307 -3.13 -3.11 -9.33
N LEU A 308 -3.34 -2.60 -10.54
CA LEU A 308 -2.54 -3.03 -11.71
C LEU A 308 -1.06 -2.64 -11.58
N SER A 309 -0.76 -1.54 -10.89
CA SER A 309 0.62 -1.07 -10.64
C SER A 309 1.49 -2.05 -9.84
N THR A 310 0.88 -2.99 -9.14
CA THR A 310 1.59 -4.04 -8.38
C THR A 310 2.14 -5.16 -9.28
N ILE A 311 1.72 -5.23 -10.55
CA ILE A 311 2.17 -6.27 -11.48
C ILE A 311 3.54 -5.89 -12.06
N ASP A 312 4.54 -6.74 -11.82
CA ASP A 312 5.86 -6.63 -12.44
C ASP A 312 5.92 -7.49 -13.71
N TRP A 313 6.03 -6.83 -14.85
CA TRP A 313 6.09 -7.47 -16.17
C TRP A 313 7.51 -7.88 -16.60
N ASN A 314 8.53 -7.47 -15.87
CA ASN A 314 9.94 -7.60 -16.27
C ASN A 314 10.59 -8.86 -15.69
N LEU A 315 10.43 -9.13 -14.41
CA LEU A 315 11.02 -10.27 -13.73
C LEU A 315 10.48 -11.60 -14.29
N LYS A 316 11.34 -12.60 -14.35
CA LYS A 316 11.04 -13.90 -14.96
C LYS A 316 10.73 -14.99 -13.95
N SER A 317 11.13 -14.80 -12.70
CA SER A 317 10.99 -15.80 -11.63
C SER A 317 10.79 -15.11 -10.28
N GLY A 318 10.00 -15.71 -9.39
CA GLY A 318 9.85 -15.26 -8.02
C GLY A 318 11.15 -15.20 -7.24
N PHE A 319 12.14 -16.05 -7.59
CA PHE A 319 13.47 -16.04 -6.96
C PHE A 319 14.32 -14.82 -7.34
N GLU A 320 13.96 -14.09 -8.40
CA GLU A 320 14.63 -12.83 -8.77
C GLU A 320 14.11 -11.63 -7.97
N ILE A 321 13.01 -11.77 -7.22
CA ILE A 321 12.46 -10.68 -6.42
C ILE A 321 13.42 -10.39 -5.26
N PRO A 322 13.96 -9.16 -5.16
CA PRO A 322 14.82 -8.81 -4.03
C PRO A 322 14.00 -8.74 -2.75
N ILE A 323 14.35 -9.57 -1.77
CA ILE A 323 13.69 -9.60 -0.46
C ILE A 323 14.45 -8.67 0.49
N GLU A 324 13.76 -7.62 0.95
CA GLU A 324 14.27 -6.68 1.95
C GLU A 324 14.55 -7.42 3.26
N VAL A 325 15.77 -7.28 3.78
CA VAL A 325 16.12 -7.70 5.14
C VAL A 325 16.05 -6.46 6.04
N ARG A 326 15.22 -6.52 7.06
CA ARG A 326 14.95 -5.41 7.96
C ARG A 326 15.72 -5.55 9.27
N ASP A 327 15.70 -4.48 10.06
CA ASP A 327 16.36 -4.44 11.36
C ASP A 327 15.86 -5.58 12.27
N GLU A 328 16.79 -6.27 12.90
CA GLU A 328 16.50 -7.43 13.77
C GLU A 328 15.70 -7.05 15.02
N SER A 329 15.80 -5.79 15.47
CA SER A 329 15.06 -5.33 16.65
C SER A 329 13.54 -5.50 16.47
N GLU A 330 13.02 -5.42 15.24
CA GLU A 330 11.59 -5.65 14.98
C GLU A 330 11.14 -7.07 15.38
N VAL A 331 12.02 -8.07 15.21
CA VAL A 331 11.75 -9.47 15.65
C VAL A 331 11.97 -9.63 17.13
N LEU A 332 13.04 -9.01 17.65
CA LEU A 332 13.46 -9.17 19.04
C LEU A 332 12.56 -8.46 20.05
N GLY A 333 11.69 -7.55 19.58
CA GLY A 333 10.79 -6.81 20.42
C GLY A 333 9.46 -6.49 19.75
N ALA A 334 8.66 -5.70 20.42
CA ALA A 334 7.40 -5.18 19.91
C ALA A 334 7.11 -3.78 20.47
N TRP A 335 6.43 -2.98 19.64
CA TRP A 335 5.86 -1.72 20.09
C TRP A 335 4.49 -1.94 20.72
N GLY A 336 4.27 -1.38 21.88
CA GLY A 336 2.99 -1.49 22.57
C GLY A 336 2.77 -0.34 23.54
N VAL A 337 1.58 -0.31 24.14
CA VAL A 337 1.21 0.58 25.23
C VAL A 337 1.08 -0.28 26.48
N GLY A 338 1.74 0.11 27.57
CA GLY A 338 1.62 -0.59 28.84
C GLY A 338 0.16 -0.63 29.29
N THR A 339 -0.39 -1.83 29.47
CA THR A 339 -1.65 -2.02 30.18
C THR A 339 -1.31 -2.07 31.66
N GLY A 340 -1.58 -0.98 32.41
CA GLY A 340 -1.57 -1.07 33.88
C GLY A 340 -2.46 -2.24 34.33
N THR A 341 -2.35 -2.67 35.61
CA THR A 341 -3.05 -3.82 36.17
C THR A 341 -4.45 -4.03 35.58
N ALA A 342 -4.75 -5.23 35.13
CA ALA A 342 -5.85 -5.64 34.24
C ALA A 342 -7.29 -5.30 34.72
N GLU A 343 -7.47 -4.61 35.81
CA GLU A 343 -8.76 -4.34 36.41
C GLU A 343 -9.36 -2.96 36.14
N ARG A 344 -8.62 -2.07 35.48
CA ARG A 344 -9.14 -0.74 35.14
C ARG A 344 -8.69 -0.34 33.74
N GLY A 345 -9.63 -0.11 32.86
CA GLY A 345 -9.40 0.38 31.50
C GLY A 345 -8.35 1.49 31.46
N VAL A 346 -7.12 1.14 31.08
CA VAL A 346 -5.97 2.06 31.11
C VAL A 346 -6.11 3.03 29.95
N ARG A 347 -6.53 4.23 30.27
CA ARG A 347 -6.27 5.39 29.43
C ARG A 347 -4.80 5.78 29.59
N GLY A 348 -4.01 5.63 28.50
CA GLY A 348 -2.88 6.50 28.33
C GLY A 348 -1.50 6.03 28.85
N GLY A 349 -1.16 4.75 28.73
CA GLY A 349 0.26 4.38 28.76
C GLY A 349 1.00 5.01 27.57
N LYS A 350 2.24 5.49 27.75
CA LYS A 350 3.09 5.90 26.63
C LYS A 350 3.42 4.70 25.77
N ARG A 351 3.37 4.86 24.43
CA ARG A 351 3.85 3.84 23.51
C ARG A 351 5.34 3.64 23.74
N GLN A 352 5.75 2.40 23.93
CA GLN A 352 7.14 2.02 24.17
C GLN A 352 7.50 0.76 23.39
N PHE A 353 8.77 0.61 23.11
CA PHE A 353 9.32 -0.62 22.57
C PHE A 353 9.70 -1.53 23.72
N VAL A 354 9.24 -2.78 23.67
CA VAL A 354 9.55 -3.80 24.67
C VAL A 354 10.28 -4.96 23.99
N ARG A 355 11.49 -5.25 24.47
CA ARG A 355 12.20 -6.44 24.03
C ARG A 355 11.54 -7.68 24.64
N VAL A 356 11.13 -8.63 23.81
CA VAL A 356 10.48 -9.88 24.22
C VAL A 356 11.39 -11.10 24.05
N ALA A 357 12.41 -10.98 23.21
CA ALA A 357 13.39 -12.05 22.98
C ALA A 357 14.51 -12.03 24.03
N ASN A 358 15.20 -13.17 24.15
CA ASN A 358 16.40 -13.29 24.99
C ASN A 358 17.39 -12.14 24.70
N PRO A 359 17.95 -11.48 25.73
CA PRO A 359 18.81 -10.31 25.58
C PRO A 359 20.04 -10.51 24.68
N THR A 360 20.59 -11.71 24.65
CA THR A 360 21.80 -12.06 23.91
C THR A 360 21.55 -12.65 22.51
N SER A 361 20.29 -12.88 22.13
CA SER A 361 19.95 -13.44 20.83
C SER A 361 19.96 -12.36 19.75
N SER A 362 20.45 -12.72 18.56
CA SER A 362 20.25 -12.01 17.30
C SER A 362 19.01 -12.53 16.57
N ALA A 363 18.58 -11.86 15.51
CA ALA A 363 17.47 -12.31 14.67
C ALA A 363 17.73 -12.10 13.17
N ARG A 364 17.06 -12.91 12.35
CA ARG A 364 16.96 -12.70 10.91
C ARG A 364 15.54 -12.21 10.61
N ASN A 365 15.43 -11.11 9.84
CA ASN A 365 14.17 -10.45 9.60
C ASN A 365 13.93 -10.23 8.08
N PRO A 366 13.63 -11.30 7.29
CA PRO A 366 13.14 -11.12 5.93
C PRO A 366 11.75 -10.49 5.99
N ALA A 367 11.56 -9.40 5.23
CA ALA A 367 10.31 -8.65 5.29
C ALA A 367 9.16 -9.32 4.51
N PHE A 368 9.52 -10.11 3.48
CA PHE A 368 8.58 -10.72 2.54
C PHE A 368 8.94 -12.18 2.31
N ASP A 369 7.96 -12.95 1.83
CA ASP A 369 8.16 -14.25 1.21
C ASP A 369 7.51 -14.29 -0.18
N VAL A 370 7.85 -15.30 -0.97
CA VAL A 370 7.32 -15.50 -2.32
C VAL A 370 6.42 -16.73 -2.31
N THR A 371 5.16 -16.50 -2.68
CA THR A 371 4.15 -17.54 -2.85
C THR A 371 4.09 -17.96 -4.31
N PRO A 372 4.40 -19.22 -4.65
CA PRO A 372 4.27 -19.74 -6.01
C PRO A 372 2.82 -19.67 -6.54
N ALA A 373 2.69 -19.44 -7.83
CA ALA A 373 1.40 -19.24 -8.51
C ALA A 373 0.42 -20.41 -8.34
N GLU A 374 0.91 -21.65 -8.21
CA GLU A 374 0.07 -22.84 -8.02
C GLU A 374 -0.64 -22.91 -6.66
N LEU A 375 -0.22 -22.08 -5.70
CA LEU A 375 -0.86 -21.94 -4.40
C LEU A 375 -1.96 -20.88 -4.39
N VAL A 376 -2.04 -20.06 -5.43
CA VAL A 376 -2.98 -18.93 -5.54
C VAL A 376 -4.15 -19.31 -6.41
N THR A 377 -5.37 -19.22 -5.87
CA THR A 377 -6.62 -19.52 -6.59
C THR A 377 -6.93 -18.47 -7.64
N GLY A 378 -6.68 -17.19 -7.34
CA GLY A 378 -6.91 -16.09 -8.26
C GLY A 378 -6.36 -14.75 -7.76
N ILE A 379 -6.12 -13.86 -8.71
CA ILE A 379 -5.70 -12.49 -8.50
C ILE A 379 -6.90 -11.58 -8.75
N ILE A 380 -7.33 -10.84 -7.72
CA ILE A 380 -8.41 -9.86 -7.81
C ILE A 380 -7.79 -8.52 -8.23
N THR A 381 -8.19 -8.03 -9.39
CA THR A 381 -7.72 -6.77 -9.97
C THR A 381 -8.89 -5.81 -10.22
N PRO A 382 -8.64 -4.55 -10.57
CA PRO A 382 -9.70 -3.63 -10.99
C PRO A 382 -10.49 -4.09 -12.22
N LEU A 383 -9.92 -4.95 -13.05
CA LEU A 383 -10.54 -5.44 -14.30
C LEU A 383 -11.23 -6.79 -14.14
N GLY A 384 -11.07 -7.48 -13.00
CA GLY A 384 -11.68 -8.77 -12.75
C GLY A 384 -10.81 -9.68 -11.89
N ILE A 385 -11.21 -10.96 -11.84
CA ILE A 385 -10.47 -12.02 -11.14
C ILE A 385 -9.83 -12.93 -12.19
N PHE A 386 -8.51 -13.03 -12.16
CA PHE A 386 -7.73 -13.82 -13.11
C PHE A 386 -6.97 -14.93 -12.39
N LYS A 387 -6.80 -16.06 -13.07
CA LYS A 387 -5.84 -17.07 -12.60
C LYS A 387 -4.41 -16.52 -12.74
N PRO A 388 -3.49 -16.80 -11.80
CA PRO A 388 -2.11 -16.30 -11.90
C PRO A 388 -1.45 -16.59 -13.24
N GLN A 389 -1.68 -17.79 -13.80
CA GLN A 389 -1.13 -18.24 -15.09
C GLN A 389 -1.72 -17.52 -16.32
N GLU A 390 -2.82 -16.80 -16.16
CA GLU A 390 -3.49 -16.04 -17.23
C GLU A 390 -2.91 -14.63 -17.40
N LEU A 391 -2.23 -14.07 -16.38
CA LEU A 391 -1.76 -12.70 -16.38
C LEU A 391 -0.91 -12.37 -17.61
N TRP A 392 0.06 -13.23 -17.96
CA TRP A 392 0.93 -13.00 -19.11
C TRP A 392 0.19 -12.97 -20.45
N LYS A 393 -0.81 -13.80 -20.59
CA LYS A 393 -1.66 -13.84 -21.80
C LYS A 393 -2.50 -12.56 -21.92
N ARG A 394 -2.86 -11.99 -20.80
CA ARG A 394 -3.68 -10.75 -20.67
C ARG A 394 -2.86 -9.48 -20.53
N ARG A 395 -1.55 -9.51 -20.71
CA ARG A 395 -0.67 -8.35 -20.42
C ARG A 395 -1.01 -7.08 -21.22
N ARG A 396 -1.65 -7.21 -22.40
CA ARG A 396 -2.08 -6.03 -23.19
C ARG A 396 -3.28 -5.31 -22.59
N GLU A 397 -4.04 -6.00 -21.77
CA GLU A 397 -5.22 -5.49 -21.08
C GLU A 397 -4.87 -4.98 -19.67
N LEU A 398 -3.87 -5.63 -19.02
CA LEU A 398 -3.52 -5.44 -17.61
C LEU A 398 -2.29 -4.52 -17.40
N ALA A 399 -1.55 -4.16 -18.46
CA ALA A 399 -0.35 -3.32 -18.40
C ALA A 399 -0.65 -1.82 -18.59
#